data_23bc710b7050a34d2386b917708d9d71
#
_entry.id   23bc710b7050a34d2386b917708d9d71
#
_cell.length_a   1.000
_cell.length_b   1.000
_cell.length_c   1.000
_cell.angle_alpha   90.00
_cell.angle_beta   90.00
_cell.angle_gamma   90.00
#
_symmetry.space_group_name_H-M   'P 1'
#
loop_
_entity.id
_entity.type
_entity.pdbx_description
1 polymer ?
#
loop_
_entity_poly.entity_id
_entity_poly.type
_entity_poly.pdbx_seq_one_letter_code
_entity_poly.pdbx_strand_id
1 'polypeptide(L)'
;SDSNPVRAYALFAHCFTCSKDIAAASRISRALVALGYAVLRFDFTGLGNSDGDFSNTNFSSNVEDLVAAADFLRSEFRAPQLLIGHSLGGAAVLKAAAKIEEVTAIATIGAPFNAEHVSKQLDSDLEKISKEGEAEVDLAGRKFKIKKQFVDDIRNQQNDHIAKLRRALLIL
;
A
#
# COMPACT_ATOMS: atom_id res chain seq x y z
N SER A 1 -5.88 -6.37 -34.99
CA SER A 1 -5.23 -6.70 -33.69
C SER A 1 -6.33 -7.18 -32.76
N ASP A 2 -6.35 -8.47 -32.50
CA ASP A 2 -7.27 -9.12 -31.55
C ASP A 2 -6.95 -8.63 -30.13
N SER A 3 -7.55 -7.52 -29.73
CA SER A 3 -7.49 -7.09 -28.34
C SER A 3 -8.47 -7.96 -27.56
N ASN A 4 -7.96 -9.04 -26.97
CA ASN A 4 -8.73 -9.75 -25.97
C ASN A 4 -9.20 -8.76 -24.89
N PRO A 5 -10.47 -8.76 -24.53
CA PRO A 5 -10.98 -7.82 -23.53
C PRO A 5 -10.25 -8.04 -22.21
N VAL A 6 -9.92 -6.93 -21.51
CA VAL A 6 -9.30 -6.97 -20.20
C VAL A 6 -10.20 -7.77 -19.23
N ARG A 7 -9.65 -8.82 -18.63
CA ARG A 7 -10.37 -9.71 -17.70
C ARG A 7 -10.83 -8.97 -16.45
N ALA A 8 -9.88 -8.33 -15.79
CA ALA A 8 -10.11 -7.54 -14.59
C ALA A 8 -9.00 -6.50 -14.42
N TYR A 9 -9.26 -5.51 -13.58
CA TYR A 9 -8.30 -4.51 -13.17
C TYR A 9 -7.70 -4.87 -11.82
N ALA A 10 -6.40 -4.68 -11.69
CA ALA A 10 -5.64 -4.88 -10.47
C ALA A 10 -4.96 -3.59 -10.04
N LEU A 11 -4.88 -3.36 -8.74
CA LEU A 11 -4.15 -2.26 -8.12
C LEU A 11 -3.01 -2.82 -7.28
N PHE A 12 -1.78 -2.33 -7.48
CA PHE A 12 -0.59 -2.79 -6.77
C PHE A 12 -0.06 -1.72 -5.82
N ALA A 13 0.03 -2.05 -4.52
CA ALA A 13 0.59 -1.25 -3.44
C ALA A 13 2.00 -1.72 -3.09
N HIS A 14 2.98 -0.84 -3.21
CA HIS A 14 4.37 -1.12 -2.86
C HIS A 14 4.64 -1.06 -1.34
N CYS A 15 5.85 -1.44 -0.92
CA CYS A 15 6.28 -1.45 0.48
C CYS A 15 6.57 -0.04 1.04
N PHE A 16 6.72 0.02 2.38
CA PHE A 16 7.11 1.25 3.09
C PHE A 16 8.42 1.81 2.51
N THR A 17 8.42 3.09 2.19
CA THR A 17 9.55 3.82 1.59
C THR A 17 10.05 3.29 0.23
N CYS A 18 9.30 2.41 -0.42
CA CYS A 18 9.62 1.91 -1.76
C CYS A 18 9.06 2.83 -2.88
N SER A 19 8.98 2.29 -4.08
CA SER A 19 8.28 2.90 -5.22
C SER A 19 7.56 1.84 -6.05
N LYS A 20 6.70 2.27 -6.96
CA LYS A 20 5.99 1.41 -7.91
C LYS A 20 6.92 0.63 -8.84
N ASP A 21 8.20 1.02 -8.94
CA ASP A 21 9.17 0.46 -9.89
C ASP A 21 10.07 -0.63 -9.28
N ILE A 22 9.82 -1.06 -8.04
CA ILE A 22 10.51 -2.22 -7.46
C ILE A 22 10.36 -3.45 -8.37
N ALA A 23 11.40 -4.28 -8.40
CA ALA A 23 11.46 -5.44 -9.30
C ALA A 23 10.26 -6.39 -9.15
N ALA A 24 9.81 -6.61 -7.90
CA ALA A 24 8.64 -7.45 -7.61
C ALA A 24 7.39 -6.89 -8.26
N ALA A 25 7.08 -5.59 -8.05
CA ALA A 25 5.91 -4.94 -8.64
C ALA A 25 5.94 -5.02 -10.16
N SER A 26 7.09 -4.73 -10.77
CA SER A 26 7.25 -4.76 -12.22
C SER A 26 7.10 -6.16 -12.83
N ARG A 27 7.65 -7.20 -12.17
CA ARG A 27 7.57 -8.59 -12.65
C ARG A 27 6.16 -9.15 -12.51
N ILE A 28 5.53 -8.95 -11.36
CA ILE A 28 4.16 -9.42 -11.09
C ILE A 28 3.18 -8.74 -12.04
N SER A 29 3.28 -7.42 -12.21
CA SER A 29 2.40 -6.69 -13.11
C SER A 29 2.51 -7.19 -14.56
N ARG A 30 3.74 -7.42 -15.06
CA ARG A 30 3.94 -7.98 -16.41
C ARG A 30 3.34 -9.38 -16.56
N ALA A 31 3.49 -10.24 -15.55
CA ALA A 31 2.90 -11.57 -15.57
C ALA A 31 1.36 -11.51 -15.60
N LEU A 32 0.75 -10.61 -14.82
CA LEU A 32 -0.69 -10.41 -14.83
C LEU A 32 -1.18 -9.85 -16.16
N VAL A 33 -0.46 -8.91 -16.76
CA VAL A 33 -0.79 -8.37 -18.08
C VAL A 33 -0.77 -9.47 -19.15
N ALA A 34 0.23 -10.38 -19.09
CA ALA A 34 0.27 -11.53 -19.99
C ALA A 34 -0.93 -12.49 -19.82
N LEU A 35 -1.56 -12.49 -18.65
CA LEU A 35 -2.78 -13.24 -18.33
C LEU A 35 -4.07 -12.46 -18.65
N GLY A 36 -3.98 -11.28 -19.23
CA GLY A 36 -5.11 -10.45 -19.65
C GLY A 36 -5.66 -9.52 -18.57
N TYR A 37 -4.91 -9.26 -17.47
CA TYR A 37 -5.28 -8.25 -16.49
C TYR A 37 -4.71 -6.89 -16.85
N ALA A 38 -5.42 -5.80 -16.53
CA ALA A 38 -4.85 -4.46 -16.48
C ALA A 38 -4.35 -4.19 -15.06
N VAL A 39 -3.15 -3.63 -14.92
CA VAL A 39 -2.54 -3.37 -13.59
C VAL A 39 -2.15 -1.91 -13.47
N LEU A 40 -2.74 -1.22 -12.49
CA LEU A 40 -2.27 0.09 -12.05
C LEU A 40 -1.24 -0.10 -10.94
N ARG A 41 -0.06 0.48 -11.14
CA ARG A 41 0.97 0.70 -10.11
C ARG A 41 1.07 2.20 -9.90
N PHE A 42 1.09 2.63 -8.67
CA PHE A 42 1.24 4.04 -8.31
C PHE A 42 2.25 4.17 -7.17
N ASP A 43 2.77 5.37 -6.96
CA ASP A 43 3.57 5.71 -5.80
C ASP A 43 2.67 6.36 -4.75
N PHE A 44 2.79 5.94 -3.50
CA PHE A 44 2.11 6.61 -2.39
C PHE A 44 2.57 8.07 -2.27
N THR A 45 1.72 8.92 -1.72
CA THR A 45 1.99 10.34 -1.50
C THR A 45 3.39 10.57 -0.91
N GLY A 46 4.16 11.46 -1.52
CA GLY A 46 5.53 11.83 -1.10
C GLY A 46 6.59 10.77 -1.38
N LEU A 47 6.29 9.70 -2.12
CA LEU A 47 7.23 8.66 -2.53
C LEU A 47 7.34 8.58 -4.05
N GLY A 48 8.46 8.04 -4.55
CA GLY A 48 8.71 7.83 -5.97
C GLY A 48 8.54 9.10 -6.78
N ASN A 49 7.57 9.11 -7.70
CA ASN A 49 7.23 10.24 -8.55
C ASN A 49 5.92 10.94 -8.13
N SER A 50 5.30 10.53 -7.02
CA SER A 50 4.11 11.19 -6.52
C SER A 50 4.44 12.47 -5.77
N ASP A 51 3.60 13.47 -5.95
CA ASP A 51 3.69 14.74 -5.24
C ASP A 51 3.39 14.58 -3.74
N GLY A 52 3.57 15.65 -2.99
CA GLY A 52 3.33 15.72 -1.56
C GLY A 52 4.59 15.54 -0.72
N ASP A 53 4.42 15.69 0.58
CA ASP A 53 5.50 15.52 1.56
C ASP A 53 5.27 14.24 2.36
N PHE A 54 6.17 13.28 2.22
CA PHE A 54 6.13 12.01 2.93
C PHE A 54 6.01 12.19 4.46
N SER A 55 6.64 13.23 5.00
CA SER A 55 6.58 13.50 6.45
C SER A 55 5.16 13.79 6.98
N ASN A 56 4.25 14.18 6.10
CA ASN A 56 2.85 14.43 6.43
C ASN A 56 1.94 13.21 6.18
N THR A 57 2.51 12.09 5.73
CA THR A 57 1.76 10.86 5.49
C THR A 57 1.75 9.95 6.72
N ASN A 58 0.83 9.00 6.72
CA ASN A 58 0.72 7.93 7.72
C ASN A 58 0.06 6.69 7.09
N PHE A 59 -0.17 5.65 7.88
CA PHE A 59 -0.81 4.43 7.37
C PHE A 59 -2.24 4.70 6.89
N SER A 60 -2.99 5.50 7.62
CA SER A 60 -4.35 5.87 7.23
C SER A 60 -4.39 6.63 5.90
N SER A 61 -3.47 7.57 5.67
CA SER A 61 -3.37 8.27 4.39
C SER A 61 -2.94 7.34 3.24
N ASN A 62 -2.11 6.32 3.49
CA ASN A 62 -1.79 5.32 2.46
C ASN A 62 -3.03 4.49 2.07
N VAL A 63 -3.92 4.20 3.02
CA VAL A 63 -5.20 3.57 2.71
C VAL A 63 -6.09 4.50 1.86
N GLU A 64 -6.08 5.79 2.12
CA GLU A 64 -6.80 6.81 1.33
C GLU A 64 -6.23 6.94 -0.08
N ASP A 65 -4.90 6.92 -0.25
CA ASP A 65 -4.25 6.87 -1.57
C ASP A 65 -4.71 5.66 -2.40
N LEU A 66 -4.87 4.49 -1.76
CA LEU A 66 -5.39 3.29 -2.41
C LEU A 66 -6.85 3.46 -2.86
N VAL A 67 -7.69 4.08 -2.04
CA VAL A 67 -9.07 4.37 -2.39
C VAL A 67 -9.13 5.36 -3.54
N ALA A 68 -8.32 6.42 -3.51
CA ALA A 68 -8.23 7.40 -4.60
C ALA A 68 -7.75 6.76 -5.91
N ALA A 69 -6.77 5.85 -5.86
CA ALA A 69 -6.31 5.10 -7.03
C ALA A 69 -7.41 4.16 -7.58
N ALA A 70 -8.23 3.57 -6.71
CA ALA A 70 -9.38 2.77 -7.12
C ALA A 70 -10.48 3.64 -7.75
N ASP A 71 -10.73 4.82 -7.21
CA ASP A 71 -11.69 5.79 -7.76
C ASP A 71 -11.23 6.29 -9.14
N PHE A 72 -9.94 6.55 -9.31
CA PHE A 72 -9.37 6.86 -10.62
C PHE A 72 -9.62 5.73 -11.63
N LEU A 73 -9.35 4.48 -11.26
CA LEU A 73 -9.63 3.34 -12.14
C LEU A 73 -11.11 3.22 -12.46
N ARG A 74 -11.99 3.48 -11.50
CA ARG A 74 -13.45 3.43 -11.66
C ARG A 74 -13.94 4.50 -12.64
N SER A 75 -13.39 5.70 -12.57
CA SER A 75 -13.79 6.83 -13.42
C SER A 75 -13.27 6.69 -14.86
N GLU A 76 -12.01 6.32 -15.01
CA GLU A 76 -11.33 6.33 -16.32
C GLU A 76 -11.43 4.98 -17.06
N PHE A 77 -11.63 3.89 -16.34
CA PHE A 77 -11.61 2.53 -16.86
C PHE A 77 -12.67 1.65 -16.20
N ARG A 78 -12.27 0.80 -15.27
CA ARG A 78 -13.12 -0.03 -14.41
C ARG A 78 -12.48 -0.15 -13.03
N ALA A 79 -13.31 -0.18 -12.00
CA ALA A 79 -12.86 -0.39 -10.62
C ALA A 79 -12.00 -1.65 -10.47
N PRO A 80 -10.99 -1.65 -9.58
CA PRO A 80 -10.13 -2.82 -9.40
C PRO A 80 -10.90 -3.94 -8.70
N GLN A 81 -10.75 -5.16 -9.22
CA GLN A 81 -11.29 -6.38 -8.62
C GLN A 81 -10.21 -7.15 -7.85
N LEU A 82 -8.95 -6.87 -8.10
CA LEU A 82 -7.79 -7.47 -7.44
C LEU A 82 -6.93 -6.39 -6.80
N LEU A 83 -6.66 -6.53 -5.50
CA LEU A 83 -5.64 -5.74 -4.81
C LEU A 83 -4.42 -6.61 -4.54
N ILE A 84 -3.23 -6.06 -4.77
CA ILE A 84 -1.96 -6.72 -4.48
C ILE A 84 -1.13 -5.78 -3.63
N GLY A 85 -0.61 -6.27 -2.50
CA GLY A 85 0.19 -5.43 -1.62
C GLY A 85 1.45 -6.14 -1.13
N HIS A 86 2.56 -5.42 -1.15
CA HIS A 86 3.85 -5.88 -0.65
C HIS A 86 4.18 -5.22 0.69
N SER A 87 4.55 -6.00 1.70
CA SER A 87 4.93 -5.52 3.04
C SER A 87 3.85 -4.61 3.64
N LEU A 88 4.15 -3.38 4.04
CA LEU A 88 3.15 -2.43 4.57
C LEU A 88 2.02 -2.15 3.57
N GLY A 89 2.33 -2.13 2.25
CA GLY A 89 1.30 -2.06 1.21
C GLY A 89 0.33 -3.24 1.26
N GLY A 90 0.79 -4.41 1.72
CA GLY A 90 -0.07 -5.57 1.96
C GLY A 90 -1.06 -5.35 3.11
N ALA A 91 -0.61 -4.77 4.23
CA ALA A 91 -1.52 -4.38 5.31
C ALA A 91 -2.52 -3.29 4.84
N ALA A 92 -2.05 -2.34 4.02
CA ALA A 92 -2.90 -1.27 3.50
C ALA A 92 -3.99 -1.78 2.55
N VAL A 93 -3.69 -2.72 1.64
CA VAL A 93 -4.72 -3.30 0.75
C VAL A 93 -5.76 -4.11 1.50
N LEU A 94 -5.40 -4.81 2.57
CA LEU A 94 -6.36 -5.50 3.44
C LEU A 94 -7.34 -4.52 4.07
N LYS A 95 -6.87 -3.35 4.50
CA LYS A 95 -7.72 -2.30 5.07
C LYS A 95 -8.56 -1.60 4.01
N ALA A 96 -7.96 -1.25 2.86
CA ALA A 96 -8.63 -0.59 1.76
C ALA A 96 -9.74 -1.45 1.12
N ALA A 97 -9.60 -2.78 1.13
CA ALA A 97 -10.60 -3.70 0.59
C ALA A 97 -12.00 -3.56 1.23
N ALA A 98 -12.08 -3.06 2.47
CA ALA A 98 -13.36 -2.76 3.11
C ALA A 98 -14.05 -1.52 2.54
N LYS A 99 -13.29 -0.64 1.84
CA LYS A 99 -13.77 0.62 1.26
C LYS A 99 -13.96 0.56 -0.27
N ILE A 100 -13.49 -0.52 -0.91
CA ILE A 100 -13.54 -0.71 -2.37
C ILE A 100 -14.44 -1.93 -2.63
N GLU A 101 -15.70 -1.68 -2.91
CA GLU A 101 -16.75 -2.72 -2.96
C GLU A 101 -16.51 -3.75 -4.06
N GLU A 102 -15.93 -3.34 -5.18
CA GLU A 102 -15.70 -4.19 -6.36
C GLU A 102 -14.55 -5.18 -6.19
N VAL A 103 -13.75 -5.04 -5.13
CA VAL A 103 -12.64 -5.98 -4.84
C VAL A 103 -13.21 -7.34 -4.49
N THR A 104 -12.81 -8.35 -5.24
CA THR A 104 -13.20 -9.77 -5.02
C THR A 104 -12.05 -10.63 -4.53
N ALA A 105 -10.80 -10.19 -4.80
CA ALA A 105 -9.60 -10.94 -4.42
C ALA A 105 -8.48 -10.01 -3.94
N ILE A 106 -7.68 -10.51 -3.01
CA ILE A 106 -6.52 -9.81 -2.45
C ILE A 106 -5.34 -10.77 -2.44
N ALA A 107 -4.16 -10.27 -2.82
CA ALA A 107 -2.91 -10.98 -2.65
C ALA A 107 -1.95 -10.12 -1.81
N THR A 108 -1.37 -10.69 -0.76
CA THR A 108 -0.37 -10.04 0.07
C THR A 108 0.96 -10.77 -0.02
N ILE A 109 2.06 -10.02 -0.04
CA ILE A 109 3.43 -10.55 -0.15
C ILE A 109 4.22 -10.00 1.03
N GLY A 110 4.63 -10.87 1.96
CA GLY A 110 5.37 -10.48 3.16
C GLY A 110 4.66 -9.39 3.99
N ALA A 111 3.35 -9.37 4.01
CA ALA A 111 2.59 -8.37 4.74
C ALA A 111 2.61 -8.64 6.26
N PRO A 112 2.85 -7.62 7.10
CA PRO A 112 2.70 -7.78 8.52
C PRO A 112 1.21 -7.91 8.89
N PHE A 113 0.90 -8.80 9.84
CA PHE A 113 -0.46 -8.89 10.40
C PHE A 113 -0.87 -7.58 11.08
N ASN A 114 0.06 -6.94 11.78
CA ASN A 114 -0.14 -5.64 12.41
C ASN A 114 0.77 -4.60 11.75
N ALA A 115 0.20 -3.50 11.25
CA ALA A 115 0.94 -2.39 10.67
C ALA A 115 1.98 -1.80 11.65
N GLU A 116 1.72 -1.87 12.96
CA GLU A 116 2.67 -1.47 14.02
C GLU A 116 4.03 -2.15 13.89
N HIS A 117 4.12 -3.33 13.25
CA HIS A 117 5.41 -4.00 13.02
C HIS A 117 6.44 -3.09 12.34
N VAL A 118 6.00 -2.14 11.52
CA VAL A 118 6.87 -1.15 10.88
C VAL A 118 7.55 -0.24 11.90
N SER A 119 6.92 0.02 13.07
CA SER A 119 7.53 0.83 14.12
C SER A 119 8.84 0.26 14.65
N LYS A 120 9.04 -1.06 14.54
CA LYS A 120 10.32 -1.72 14.90
C LYS A 120 11.50 -1.24 14.06
N GLN A 121 11.25 -0.76 12.84
CA GLN A 121 12.29 -0.16 12.01
C GLN A 121 12.69 1.24 12.48
N LEU A 122 11.90 1.80 13.39
CA LEU A 122 12.05 3.13 13.97
C LEU A 122 12.51 3.09 15.43
N ASP A 123 12.74 1.90 16.02
CA ASP A 123 12.96 1.72 17.46
C ASP A 123 14.08 2.61 18.00
N SER A 124 15.18 2.79 17.26
CA SER A 124 16.28 3.67 17.65
C SER A 124 15.90 5.15 17.73
N ASP A 125 14.86 5.56 17.03
CA ASP A 125 14.46 6.95 16.85
C ASP A 125 13.13 7.29 17.53
N LEU A 126 12.42 6.28 18.06
CA LEU A 126 11.10 6.46 18.69
C LEU A 126 11.13 7.44 19.85
N GLU A 127 12.17 7.40 20.68
CA GLU A 127 12.32 8.32 21.81
C GLU A 127 12.46 9.77 21.33
N LYS A 128 13.28 9.99 20.29
CA LYS A 128 13.45 11.29 19.66
C LYS A 128 12.16 11.78 19.02
N ILE A 129 11.51 10.92 18.23
CA ILE A 129 10.21 11.24 17.61
C ILE A 129 9.18 11.63 18.68
N SER A 130 9.15 10.90 19.81
CA SER A 130 8.20 11.19 20.89
C SER A 130 8.47 12.52 21.57
N LYS A 131 9.75 12.90 21.78
CA LYS A 131 10.15 14.12 22.48
C LYS A 131 10.10 15.36 21.59
N GLU A 132 10.61 15.23 20.37
CA GLU A 132 10.80 16.35 19.42
C GLU A 132 9.65 16.50 18.43
N GLY A 133 8.73 15.52 18.39
CA GLY A 133 7.61 15.47 17.44
C GLY A 133 7.96 14.88 16.08
N GLU A 134 9.26 14.84 15.71
CA GLU A 134 9.76 14.26 14.46
C GLU A 134 11.23 13.85 14.58
N ALA A 135 11.69 12.96 13.69
CA ALA A 135 13.09 12.64 13.51
C ALA A 135 13.40 12.30 12.05
N GLU A 136 14.67 12.53 11.65
CA GLU A 136 15.19 11.97 10.41
C GLU A 136 15.70 10.54 10.69
N VAL A 137 15.16 9.57 9.98
CA VAL A 137 15.43 8.15 10.16
C VAL A 137 16.03 7.58 8.89
N ASP A 138 17.07 6.75 9.01
CA ASP A 138 17.63 6.02 7.88
C ASP A 138 16.84 4.70 7.70
N LEU A 139 16.19 4.58 6.55
CA LEU A 139 15.44 3.39 6.16
C LEU A 139 16.05 2.83 4.88
N ALA A 140 16.78 1.74 5.01
CA ALA A 140 17.47 1.06 3.90
C ALA A 140 18.42 2.00 3.11
N GLY A 141 19.20 2.84 3.80
CA GLY A 141 20.17 3.77 3.20
C GLY A 141 19.56 5.05 2.63
N ARG A 142 18.30 5.31 2.93
CA ARG A 142 17.61 6.55 2.54
C ARG A 142 17.07 7.26 3.77
N LYS A 143 17.24 8.57 3.81
CA LYS A 143 16.75 9.39 4.93
C LYS A 143 15.31 9.81 4.71
N PHE A 144 14.49 9.60 5.73
CA PHE A 144 13.09 10.00 5.76
C PHE A 144 12.80 10.77 7.04
N LYS A 145 12.03 11.82 6.93
CA LYS A 145 11.48 12.51 8.09
C LYS A 145 10.20 11.82 8.53
N ILE A 146 10.22 11.29 9.75
CA ILE A 146 9.06 10.62 10.37
C ILE A 146 8.54 11.50 11.50
N LYS A 147 7.27 11.86 11.44
CA LYS A 147 6.57 12.61 12.48
C LYS A 147 5.88 11.69 13.47
N LYS A 148 5.68 12.19 14.69
CA LYS A 148 4.98 11.47 15.77
C LYS A 148 3.60 10.96 15.32
N GLN A 149 2.88 11.72 14.50
CA GLN A 149 1.56 11.33 13.98
C GLN A 149 1.58 10.03 13.18
N PHE A 150 2.68 9.71 12.48
CA PHE A 150 2.86 8.43 11.79
C PHE A 150 2.90 7.26 12.78
N VAL A 151 3.68 7.43 13.85
CA VAL A 151 3.82 6.41 14.90
C VAL A 151 2.51 6.21 15.65
N ASP A 152 1.84 7.30 16.00
CA ASP A 152 0.55 7.27 16.71
C ASP A 152 -0.54 6.61 15.83
N ASP A 153 -0.60 6.96 14.55
CA ASP A 153 -1.58 6.37 13.62
C ASP A 153 -1.37 4.86 13.48
N ILE A 154 -0.13 4.42 13.27
CA ILE A 154 0.18 3.00 13.06
C ILE A 154 -0.11 2.16 14.31
N ARG A 155 0.13 2.70 15.52
CA ARG A 155 -0.18 2.03 16.79
C ARG A 155 -1.68 1.94 17.07
N ASN A 156 -2.45 2.89 16.57
CA ASN A 156 -3.90 2.91 16.75
C ASN A 156 -4.65 2.04 15.74
N GLN A 157 -3.95 1.38 14.79
CA GLN A 157 -4.60 0.51 13.82
C GLN A 157 -5.19 -0.74 14.49
N GLN A 158 -6.48 -0.98 14.24
CA GLN A 158 -7.15 -2.21 14.63
C GLN A 158 -7.20 -3.18 13.46
N ASN A 159 -7.10 -4.48 13.73
CA ASN A 159 -7.03 -5.54 12.72
C ASN A 159 -8.33 -6.36 12.61
N ASP A 160 -9.40 -5.95 13.28
CA ASP A 160 -10.70 -6.62 13.25
C ASP A 160 -11.32 -6.69 11.83
N HIS A 161 -10.90 -5.80 10.93
CA HIS A 161 -11.30 -5.81 9.52
C HIS A 161 -10.86 -7.10 8.81
N ILE A 162 -9.73 -7.71 9.21
CA ILE A 162 -9.22 -8.95 8.61
C ILE A 162 -10.19 -10.10 8.90
N ALA A 163 -10.67 -10.22 10.14
CA ALA A 163 -11.65 -11.25 10.52
C ALA A 163 -13.00 -11.09 9.80
N LYS A 164 -13.34 -9.87 9.43
CA LYS A 164 -14.58 -9.53 8.70
C LYS A 164 -14.43 -9.60 7.17
N LEU A 165 -13.22 -9.86 6.68
CA LEU A 165 -12.94 -9.92 5.25
C LEU A 165 -13.77 -11.05 4.60
N ARG A 166 -14.51 -10.70 3.55
CA ARG A 166 -15.31 -11.63 2.73
C ARG A 166 -14.85 -11.59 1.28
N ARG A 167 -13.54 -11.78 1.10
CA ARG A 167 -12.83 -11.76 -0.19
C ARG A 167 -11.91 -12.95 -0.29
N ALA A 168 -11.61 -13.41 -1.49
CA ALA A 168 -10.55 -14.40 -1.70
C ALA A 168 -9.21 -13.79 -1.26
N LEU A 169 -8.42 -14.50 -0.47
CA LEU A 169 -7.15 -14.03 0.08
C LEU A 169 -6.03 -15.01 -0.21
N LEU A 170 -4.98 -14.51 -0.88
CA LEU A 170 -3.71 -15.21 -1.07
C LEU A 170 -2.64 -14.52 -0.21
N ILE A 171 -1.95 -15.29 0.62
CA ILE A 171 -0.85 -14.83 1.48
C ILE A 171 0.43 -15.52 1.03
N LEU A 172 1.46 -14.74 0.72
CA LEU A 172 2.77 -15.20 0.27
C LEU A 172 3.87 -14.68 1.20
#